data_f932ae1d026849ff309b6b8c30b70dc1
#
_entry.id   f932ae1d026849ff309b6b8c30b70dc1
#
_cell.length_a   1.000
_cell.length_b   1.000
_cell.length_c   1.000
_cell.angle_alpha   90.00
_cell.angle_beta   90.00
_cell.angle_gamma   90.00
#
_symmetry.space_group_name_H-M   'P 1'
#
loop_
_entity.id
_entity.type
_entity.pdbx_description
1 polymer ?
#
loop_
_entity_poly.entity_id
_entity_poly.type
_entity_poly.pdbx_seq_one_letter_code
_entity_poly.pdbx_strand_id
1 'polypeptide(L)'
;MSSEYPVPVTRRDILAVAREQVLECGDRLAEAQILEVLRIPDDRIGELLALAHEVRLKWCGPEVEVEGIVSLKTGGCPEDCHFCSQSGQFSSPVRSVWLDIPELVEAARRTRATGATEFCIVAAVRGPDARLMSQLREGVKAIREEVGIQVAASLGILSPEQANELAAMGVHRYNHNLETARSYFPQVVTTHTFAERWDTCLLVRRAGLELCCGALVGMGETVAQRAELAAQLGELGPDEVPLNFLNPRPGTPFGDLPVMAARDALRTIAAFRLALPRTILRYAGGRELTLGDLGTRDGLLGGINAVIVGNYLTTLGRDPGEDLALLADLRMPVKSLDAAL
;
A
#
# COMPACT_ATOMS: atom_id res chain seq x y z
N MET A 1 -42.65 24.40 -37.47
CA MET A 1 -42.27 23.86 -36.17
C MET A 1 -41.12 22.90 -36.42
N SER A 2 -39.91 23.39 -36.38
CA SER A 2 -38.69 22.57 -36.53
C SER A 2 -38.36 21.91 -35.18
N SER A 3 -38.53 20.60 -35.12
CA SER A 3 -38.13 19.79 -33.97
C SER A 3 -36.59 19.68 -33.99
N GLU A 4 -35.90 20.48 -33.18
CA GLU A 4 -34.50 20.26 -32.88
C GLU A 4 -34.38 19.01 -32.01
N TYR A 5 -33.89 17.93 -32.61
CA TYR A 5 -33.44 16.77 -31.85
C TYR A 5 -32.15 17.18 -31.12
N PRO A 6 -32.04 16.96 -29.81
CA PRO A 6 -30.80 17.22 -29.09
C PRO A 6 -29.70 16.35 -29.70
N VAL A 7 -28.63 16.98 -30.17
CA VAL A 7 -27.40 16.29 -30.59
C VAL A 7 -26.91 15.48 -29.41
N PRO A 8 -26.69 14.15 -29.55
CA PRO A 8 -26.14 13.36 -28.47
C PRO A 8 -24.79 13.93 -28.08
N VAL A 9 -24.65 14.38 -26.82
CA VAL A 9 -23.35 14.74 -26.26
C VAL A 9 -22.48 13.48 -26.32
N THR A 10 -21.58 13.42 -27.25
CA THR A 10 -20.60 12.33 -27.33
C THR A 10 -19.75 12.37 -26.07
N ARG A 11 -19.95 11.40 -25.18
CA ARG A 11 -19.18 11.28 -23.95
C ARG A 11 -17.70 11.15 -24.33
N ARG A 12 -16.85 12.07 -23.87
CA ARG A 12 -15.40 12.01 -24.13
C ARG A 12 -14.85 10.70 -23.59
N ASP A 13 -13.94 10.08 -24.34
CA ASP A 13 -13.24 8.89 -23.90
C ASP A 13 -12.47 9.16 -22.61
N ILE A 14 -12.67 8.31 -21.59
CA ILE A 14 -12.08 8.49 -20.27
C ILE A 14 -10.54 8.47 -20.30
N LEU A 15 -9.90 7.71 -21.19
CA LEU A 15 -8.44 7.73 -21.33
C LEU A 15 -7.92 9.05 -21.90
N ALA A 16 -8.67 9.66 -22.84
CA ALA A 16 -8.33 10.98 -23.36
C ALA A 16 -8.49 12.06 -22.26
N VAL A 17 -9.54 11.97 -21.44
CA VAL A 17 -9.74 12.86 -20.29
C VAL A 17 -8.61 12.69 -19.26
N ALA A 18 -8.26 11.44 -18.93
CA ALA A 18 -7.19 11.16 -17.99
C ALA A 18 -5.82 11.64 -18.51
N ARG A 19 -5.55 11.53 -19.81
CA ARG A 19 -4.32 12.07 -20.42
C ARG A 19 -4.21 13.57 -20.22
N GLU A 20 -5.25 14.32 -20.59
CA GLU A 20 -5.26 15.78 -20.43
C GLU A 20 -5.17 16.19 -18.95
N GLN A 21 -6.04 15.63 -18.09
CA GLN A 21 -6.15 16.04 -16.69
C GLN A 21 -4.97 15.57 -15.85
N VAL A 22 -4.58 14.27 -15.96
CA VAL A 22 -3.59 13.68 -15.07
C VAL A 22 -2.20 13.77 -15.65
N LEU A 23 -2.01 13.30 -16.89
CA LEU A 23 -0.67 13.31 -17.50
C LEU A 23 -0.20 14.73 -17.78
N GLU A 24 -1.02 15.58 -18.41
CA GLU A 24 -0.58 16.90 -18.81
C GLU A 24 -0.58 17.92 -17.67
N CYS A 25 -1.67 17.98 -16.86
CA CYS A 25 -1.85 18.96 -15.79
C CYS A 25 -1.39 18.45 -14.42
N GLY A 26 -1.38 17.12 -14.17
CA GLY A 26 -1.04 16.55 -12.87
C GLY A 26 -2.17 16.59 -11.86
N ASP A 27 -3.40 16.85 -12.33
CA ASP A 27 -4.61 16.86 -11.52
C ASP A 27 -5.17 15.44 -11.39
N ARG A 28 -5.55 15.04 -10.17
CA ARG A 28 -6.14 13.73 -9.91
C ARG A 28 -7.53 13.59 -10.55
N LEU A 29 -7.90 12.36 -10.90
CA LEU A 29 -9.27 12.06 -11.32
C LEU A 29 -10.24 12.15 -10.15
N ALA A 30 -11.46 12.61 -10.43
CA ALA A 30 -12.58 12.55 -9.49
C ALA A 30 -13.13 11.11 -9.40
N GLU A 31 -13.85 10.77 -8.32
CA GLU A 31 -14.39 9.43 -8.06
C GLU A 31 -15.18 8.86 -9.25
N ALA A 32 -16.05 9.64 -9.87
CA ALA A 32 -16.82 9.20 -11.03
C ALA A 32 -15.93 8.83 -12.24
N GLN A 33 -14.84 9.59 -12.46
CA GLN A 33 -13.87 9.31 -13.51
C GLN A 33 -13.04 8.04 -13.19
N ILE A 34 -12.65 7.86 -11.91
CA ILE A 34 -11.95 6.66 -11.44
C ILE A 34 -12.84 5.42 -11.68
N LEU A 35 -14.15 5.53 -11.38
CA LEU A 35 -15.10 4.46 -11.64
C LEU A 35 -15.19 4.11 -13.13
N GLU A 36 -15.12 5.09 -14.03
CA GLU A 36 -15.09 4.85 -15.46
C GLU A 36 -13.79 4.14 -15.89
N VAL A 37 -12.66 4.55 -15.35
CA VAL A 37 -11.35 3.89 -15.58
C VAL A 37 -11.39 2.43 -15.11
N LEU A 38 -11.93 2.14 -13.93
CA LEU A 38 -12.08 0.80 -13.40
C LEU A 38 -13.01 -0.10 -14.24
N ARG A 39 -13.86 0.48 -15.09
CA ARG A 39 -14.78 -0.22 -15.99
C ARG A 39 -14.28 -0.33 -17.43
N ILE A 40 -13.06 0.07 -17.70
CA ILE A 40 -12.46 -0.09 -19.04
C ILE A 40 -12.50 -1.56 -19.45
N PRO A 41 -12.95 -1.86 -20.68
CA PRO A 41 -13.03 -3.24 -21.17
C PRO A 41 -11.63 -3.86 -21.35
N ASP A 42 -11.60 -5.19 -21.35
CA ASP A 42 -10.36 -5.99 -21.32
C ASP A 42 -9.42 -5.70 -22.49
N ASP A 43 -9.95 -5.45 -23.66
CA ASP A 43 -9.19 -5.14 -24.88
C ASP A 43 -8.48 -3.77 -24.83
N ARG A 44 -8.85 -2.90 -23.88
CA ARG A 44 -8.25 -1.58 -23.67
C ARG A 44 -7.35 -1.48 -22.41
N ILE A 45 -7.16 -2.57 -21.68
CA ILE A 45 -6.27 -2.57 -20.50
C ILE A 45 -4.84 -2.13 -20.87
N GLY A 46 -4.33 -2.55 -22.02
CA GLY A 46 -3.00 -2.15 -22.49
C GLY A 46 -2.85 -0.65 -22.66
N GLU A 47 -3.87 0.04 -23.21
CA GLU A 47 -3.87 1.49 -23.33
C GLU A 47 -3.88 2.18 -21.95
N LEU A 48 -4.67 1.65 -21.03
CA LEU A 48 -4.75 2.15 -19.66
C LEU A 48 -3.41 2.01 -18.92
N LEU A 49 -2.78 0.85 -18.97
CA LEU A 49 -1.48 0.60 -18.33
C LEU A 49 -0.39 1.50 -18.92
N ALA A 50 -0.35 1.67 -20.25
CA ALA A 50 0.59 2.57 -20.89
C ALA A 50 0.42 4.02 -20.43
N LEU A 51 -0.81 4.53 -20.33
CA LEU A 51 -1.09 5.86 -19.82
C LEU A 51 -0.66 6.01 -18.34
N ALA A 52 -0.97 5.02 -17.49
CA ALA A 52 -0.57 5.03 -16.09
C ALA A 52 0.96 5.01 -15.94
N HIS A 53 1.68 4.29 -16.81
CA HIS A 53 3.13 4.29 -16.85
C HIS A 53 3.71 5.66 -17.25
N GLU A 54 3.15 6.30 -18.28
CA GLU A 54 3.54 7.67 -18.66
C GLU A 54 3.34 8.67 -17.49
N VAL A 55 2.20 8.58 -16.79
CA VAL A 55 1.91 9.39 -15.59
C VAL A 55 2.96 9.14 -14.51
N ARG A 56 3.26 7.87 -14.21
CA ARG A 56 4.30 7.50 -13.25
C ARG A 56 5.65 8.09 -13.63
N LEU A 57 6.11 7.92 -14.89
CA LEU A 57 7.40 8.44 -15.33
C LEU A 57 7.47 9.96 -15.24
N LYS A 58 6.40 10.66 -15.61
CA LYS A 58 6.36 12.12 -15.58
C LYS A 58 6.38 12.70 -14.17
N TRP A 59 5.64 12.10 -13.23
CA TRP A 59 5.39 12.70 -11.94
C TRP A 59 6.17 12.06 -10.78
N CYS A 60 6.58 10.81 -10.91
CA CYS A 60 7.36 10.09 -9.88
C CYS A 60 8.79 9.76 -10.35
N GLY A 61 9.08 9.89 -11.65
CA GLY A 61 10.39 9.53 -12.21
C GLY A 61 10.58 8.04 -12.51
N PRO A 62 11.76 7.63 -12.95
CA PRO A 62 12.04 6.27 -13.37
C PRO A 62 12.34 5.31 -12.23
N GLU A 63 12.73 5.82 -11.06
CA GLU A 63 13.22 5.00 -9.93
C GLU A 63 12.12 4.20 -9.25
N VAL A 64 12.52 3.08 -8.65
CA VAL A 64 11.68 2.21 -7.83
C VAL A 64 12.25 2.15 -6.42
N GLU A 65 11.42 2.40 -5.41
CA GLU A 65 11.80 2.23 -4.02
C GLU A 65 11.68 0.76 -3.60
N VAL A 66 12.61 0.33 -2.75
CA VAL A 66 12.65 -1.04 -2.21
C VAL A 66 12.58 -0.97 -0.69
N GLU A 67 11.61 -1.66 -0.12
CA GLU A 67 11.41 -1.77 1.32
C GLU A 67 11.46 -3.23 1.78
N GLY A 68 11.99 -3.44 2.99
CA GLY A 68 11.79 -4.69 3.71
C GLY A 68 10.96 -4.48 4.96
N ILE A 69 10.24 -5.51 5.38
CA ILE A 69 9.38 -5.45 6.56
C ILE A 69 9.72 -6.55 7.56
N VAL A 70 9.50 -6.27 8.84
CA VAL A 70 9.64 -7.26 9.90
C VAL A 70 8.46 -7.19 10.87
N SER A 71 8.01 -8.35 11.31
CA SER A 71 7.03 -8.43 12.38
C SER A 71 7.74 -8.48 13.74
N LEU A 72 7.84 -7.34 14.43
CA LEU A 72 8.37 -7.25 15.79
C LEU A 72 7.49 -8.02 16.77
N LYS A 73 6.17 -7.90 16.63
CA LYS A 73 5.17 -8.69 17.35
C LYS A 73 4.20 -9.30 16.35
N THR A 74 4.19 -10.63 16.29
CA THR A 74 3.30 -11.41 15.41
C THR A 74 2.16 -12.02 16.21
N GLY A 75 0.96 -12.06 15.64
CA GLY A 75 -0.21 -12.76 16.18
C GLY A 75 -0.80 -12.15 17.45
N GLY A 76 -1.98 -12.64 17.84
CA GLY A 76 -2.67 -12.22 19.06
C GLY A 76 -3.11 -10.75 19.04
N CYS A 77 -3.36 -10.17 17.86
CA CYS A 77 -3.96 -8.84 17.74
C CYS A 77 -5.40 -8.86 18.28
N PRO A 78 -5.82 -7.88 19.10
CA PRO A 78 -7.19 -7.84 19.64
C PRO A 78 -8.24 -7.44 18.60
N GLU A 79 -7.83 -6.98 17.41
CA GLU A 79 -8.72 -6.52 16.35
C GLU A 79 -9.26 -7.68 15.52
N ASP A 80 -10.47 -7.50 14.97
CA ASP A 80 -11.21 -8.51 14.19
C ASP A 80 -11.14 -8.27 12.67
N CYS A 81 -10.10 -7.67 12.16
CA CYS A 81 -9.94 -7.46 10.70
C CYS A 81 -10.12 -8.80 9.96
N HIS A 82 -11.20 -8.96 9.18
CA HIS A 82 -11.67 -10.22 8.61
C HIS A 82 -10.66 -10.89 7.64
N PHE A 83 -9.73 -10.16 7.10
CA PHE A 83 -8.64 -10.64 6.24
C PHE A 83 -7.39 -11.07 7.02
N CYS A 84 -7.26 -10.67 8.30
CA CYS A 84 -5.98 -10.68 8.98
C CYS A 84 -5.75 -11.98 9.76
N SER A 85 -4.76 -12.75 9.32
CA SER A 85 -4.32 -13.98 10.00
C SER A 85 -3.63 -13.72 11.35
N GLN A 86 -3.29 -12.47 11.68
CA GLN A 86 -2.70 -12.10 12.97
C GLN A 86 -3.73 -11.77 14.07
N SER A 87 -5.02 -11.71 13.71
CA SER A 87 -6.10 -11.52 14.67
C SER A 87 -6.14 -12.65 15.70
N GLY A 88 -6.23 -12.30 16.96
CA GLY A 88 -6.51 -13.25 18.06
C GLY A 88 -7.98 -13.63 18.19
N GLN A 89 -8.86 -13.03 17.37
CA GLN A 89 -10.30 -13.32 17.35
C GLN A 89 -10.65 -14.54 16.47
N PHE A 90 -9.70 -14.99 15.62
CA PHE A 90 -9.91 -16.06 14.65
C PHE A 90 -9.01 -17.24 14.89
N SER A 91 -9.40 -18.41 14.37
CA SER A 91 -8.64 -19.68 14.48
C SER A 91 -7.49 -19.74 13.46
N SER A 92 -6.72 -18.67 13.34
CA SER A 92 -5.55 -18.63 12.46
C SER A 92 -4.40 -19.46 13.03
N PRO A 93 -3.61 -20.18 12.18
CA PRO A 93 -2.44 -20.94 12.63
C PRO A 93 -1.23 -20.07 13.00
N VAL A 94 -1.33 -18.76 12.91
CA VAL A 94 -0.23 -17.82 13.20
C VAL A 94 0.07 -17.82 14.70
N ARG A 95 1.32 -18.20 15.04
CA ARG A 95 1.79 -18.20 16.43
C ARG A 95 2.18 -16.80 16.87
N SER A 96 1.95 -16.50 18.16
CA SER A 96 2.46 -15.26 18.75
C SER A 96 3.97 -15.35 18.94
N VAL A 97 4.68 -14.38 18.35
CA VAL A 97 6.14 -14.24 18.46
C VAL A 97 6.44 -12.77 18.77
N TRP A 98 7.50 -12.53 19.54
CA TRP A 98 8.00 -11.20 19.85
C TRP A 98 9.52 -11.21 19.71
N LEU A 99 10.06 -10.43 18.78
CA LEU A 99 11.50 -10.33 18.56
C LEU A 99 12.15 -9.48 19.67
N ASP A 100 13.39 -9.81 20.01
CA ASP A 100 14.23 -8.95 20.82
C ASP A 100 14.98 -7.89 19.97
N ILE A 101 15.74 -7.00 20.62
CA ILE A 101 16.47 -5.94 19.91
C ILE A 101 17.57 -6.49 19.00
N PRO A 102 18.42 -7.45 19.40
CA PRO A 102 19.39 -8.07 18.53
C PRO A 102 18.78 -8.69 17.26
N GLU A 103 17.67 -9.41 17.39
CA GLU A 103 16.94 -10.03 16.28
C GLU A 103 16.40 -8.95 15.32
N LEU A 104 15.87 -7.84 15.87
CA LEU A 104 15.36 -6.72 15.10
C LEU A 104 16.47 -6.01 14.29
N VAL A 105 17.63 -5.76 14.92
CA VAL A 105 18.79 -5.15 14.26
C VAL A 105 19.35 -6.05 13.16
N GLU A 106 19.40 -7.37 13.40
CA GLU A 106 19.85 -8.32 12.41
C GLU A 106 18.89 -8.41 11.22
N ALA A 107 17.59 -8.32 11.45
CA ALA A 107 16.60 -8.23 10.38
C ALA A 107 16.82 -6.96 9.52
N ALA A 108 17.09 -5.82 10.15
CA ALA A 108 17.41 -4.58 9.46
C ALA A 108 18.71 -4.68 8.62
N ARG A 109 19.76 -5.35 9.14
CA ARG A 109 21.00 -5.60 8.37
C ARG A 109 20.75 -6.43 7.13
N ARG A 110 19.96 -7.52 7.27
CA ARG A 110 19.60 -8.36 6.12
C ARG A 110 18.78 -7.58 5.08
N THR A 111 17.84 -6.76 5.53
CA THR A 111 17.06 -5.89 4.63
C THR A 111 17.97 -4.91 3.89
N ARG A 112 18.87 -4.21 4.58
CA ARG A 112 19.82 -3.29 3.93
C ARG A 112 20.71 -4.01 2.90
N ALA A 113 21.12 -5.24 3.19
CA ALA A 113 21.96 -6.04 2.29
C ALA A 113 21.27 -6.40 0.96
N THR A 114 19.93 -6.33 0.89
CA THR A 114 19.17 -6.48 -0.37
C THR A 114 19.14 -5.21 -1.22
N GLY A 115 19.73 -4.11 -0.77
CA GLY A 115 19.65 -2.81 -1.44
C GLY A 115 18.40 -2.00 -1.08
N ALA A 116 17.60 -2.47 -0.12
CA ALA A 116 16.45 -1.72 0.37
C ALA A 116 16.87 -0.41 1.05
N THR A 117 16.08 0.64 0.83
CA THR A 117 16.28 1.97 1.42
C THR A 117 15.50 2.16 2.71
N GLU A 118 14.49 1.35 2.95
CA GLU A 118 13.59 1.43 4.09
C GLU A 118 13.37 0.08 4.75
N PHE A 119 13.24 0.10 6.07
CA PHE A 119 12.92 -1.04 6.92
C PHE A 119 11.72 -0.72 7.81
N CYS A 120 10.60 -1.40 7.59
CA CYS A 120 9.38 -1.18 8.34
C CYS A 120 9.22 -2.16 9.50
N ILE A 121 9.04 -1.63 10.71
CA ILE A 121 8.77 -2.39 11.93
C ILE A 121 7.26 -2.48 12.13
N VAL A 122 6.72 -3.70 12.11
CA VAL A 122 5.28 -3.96 12.23
C VAL A 122 4.97 -4.69 13.54
N ALA A 123 3.91 -4.29 14.24
CA ALA A 123 3.41 -5.03 15.41
C ALA A 123 1.90 -5.30 15.28
N ALA A 124 1.51 -6.55 15.58
CA ALA A 124 0.11 -6.99 15.61
C ALA A 124 -0.57 -6.53 16.90
N VAL A 125 -0.99 -5.26 16.93
CA VAL A 125 -1.63 -4.59 18.07
C VAL A 125 -2.72 -3.64 17.58
N ARG A 126 -3.66 -3.25 18.48
CA ARG A 126 -4.59 -2.16 18.19
C ARG A 126 -3.88 -0.80 18.18
N GLY A 127 -2.95 -0.61 19.10
CA GLY A 127 -2.10 0.56 19.28
C GLY A 127 -0.95 0.21 20.22
N PRO A 128 0.17 0.92 20.19
CA PRO A 128 1.34 0.59 20.99
C PRO A 128 1.11 0.93 22.48
N ASP A 129 1.48 0.00 23.35
CA ASP A 129 1.57 0.24 24.78
C ASP A 129 2.94 0.82 25.18
N ALA A 130 3.11 1.16 26.46
CA ALA A 130 4.36 1.73 26.98
C ALA A 130 5.57 0.78 26.80
N ARG A 131 5.35 -0.54 26.88
CA ARG A 131 6.40 -1.55 26.67
C ARG A 131 6.86 -1.55 25.22
N LEU A 132 5.93 -1.60 24.28
CA LEU A 132 6.24 -1.57 22.86
C LEU A 132 6.93 -0.26 22.46
N MET A 133 6.46 0.90 22.98
CA MET A 133 7.11 2.19 22.74
C MET A 133 8.54 2.25 23.27
N SER A 134 8.81 1.66 24.45
CA SER A 134 10.17 1.57 24.99
C SER A 134 11.08 0.71 24.13
N GLN A 135 10.60 -0.47 23.70
CA GLN A 135 11.35 -1.37 22.82
C GLN A 135 11.64 -0.73 21.46
N LEU A 136 10.66 -0.01 20.90
CA LEU A 136 10.86 0.71 19.63
C LEU A 136 11.92 1.79 19.76
N ARG A 137 11.94 2.56 20.84
CA ARG A 137 12.94 3.61 21.07
C ARG A 137 14.35 3.02 21.06
N GLU A 138 14.56 1.90 21.74
CA GLU A 138 15.85 1.20 21.75
C GLU A 138 16.18 0.61 20.39
N GLY A 139 15.21 -0.06 19.74
CA GLY A 139 15.39 -0.69 18.43
C GLY A 139 15.67 0.30 17.30
N VAL A 140 14.88 1.38 17.21
CA VAL A 140 15.08 2.44 16.22
C VAL A 140 16.46 3.10 16.39
N LYS A 141 16.85 3.40 17.64
CA LYS A 141 18.18 3.95 17.93
C LYS A 141 19.28 2.99 17.42
N ALA A 142 19.22 1.73 17.80
CA ALA A 142 20.22 0.72 17.42
C ALA A 142 20.28 0.56 15.90
N ILE A 143 19.14 0.48 15.21
CA ILE A 143 19.10 0.36 13.74
C ILE A 143 19.73 1.58 13.06
N ARG A 144 19.43 2.77 13.53
CA ARG A 144 19.99 4.01 12.94
C ARG A 144 21.51 4.10 13.14
N GLU A 145 22.00 3.76 14.33
CA GLU A 145 23.43 3.83 14.67
C GLU A 145 24.25 2.71 14.02
N GLU A 146 23.72 1.47 13.99
CA GLU A 146 24.48 0.29 13.57
C GLU A 146 24.25 -0.11 12.11
N VAL A 147 23.06 0.18 11.58
CA VAL A 147 22.65 -0.27 10.23
C VAL A 147 22.60 0.93 9.27
N GLY A 148 22.08 2.08 9.69
CA GLY A 148 21.98 3.29 8.84
C GLY A 148 21.00 3.08 7.68
N ILE A 149 19.81 2.59 7.95
CA ILE A 149 18.67 2.47 7.03
C ILE A 149 17.52 3.31 7.54
N GLN A 150 16.67 3.85 6.66
CA GLN A 150 15.46 4.55 7.09
C GLN A 150 14.50 3.59 7.81
N VAL A 151 13.83 4.09 8.86
CA VAL A 151 12.92 3.27 9.66
C VAL A 151 11.50 3.77 9.51
N ALA A 152 10.62 2.89 9.05
CA ALA A 152 9.18 3.08 9.10
C ALA A 152 8.56 2.22 10.22
N ALA A 153 7.33 2.54 10.63
CA ALA A 153 6.61 1.79 11.65
C ALA A 153 5.13 1.59 11.30
N SER A 154 4.57 0.44 11.69
CA SER A 154 3.15 0.11 11.58
C SER A 154 2.65 -0.54 12.88
N LEU A 155 2.02 0.24 13.76
CA LEU A 155 1.74 -0.13 15.15
C LEU A 155 0.26 0.07 15.52
N GLY A 156 -0.62 0.17 14.52
CA GLY A 156 -2.05 0.40 14.74
C GLY A 156 -2.41 1.86 14.98
N ILE A 157 -3.45 2.10 15.80
CA ILE A 157 -4.00 3.41 16.11
C ILE A 157 -3.11 4.14 17.10
N LEU A 158 -2.81 5.42 16.82
CA LEU A 158 -1.92 6.24 17.66
C LEU A 158 -2.69 7.30 18.44
N SER A 159 -2.16 7.63 19.64
CA SER A 159 -2.45 8.92 20.28
C SER A 159 -1.56 10.04 19.71
N PRO A 160 -1.92 11.32 19.92
CA PRO A 160 -1.07 12.44 19.51
C PRO A 160 0.35 12.38 20.13
N GLU A 161 0.46 11.96 21.40
CA GLU A 161 1.72 11.80 22.11
C GLU A 161 2.60 10.73 21.48
N GLN A 162 1.99 9.58 21.12
CA GLN A 162 2.69 8.46 20.47
C GLN A 162 3.20 8.86 19.08
N ALA A 163 2.41 9.58 18.29
CA ALA A 163 2.84 10.06 16.97
C ALA A 163 4.06 11.01 17.09
N ASN A 164 4.02 11.95 18.03
CA ASN A 164 5.13 12.86 18.31
C ASN A 164 6.38 12.12 18.83
N GLU A 165 6.18 11.11 19.68
CA GLU A 165 7.27 10.29 20.20
C GLU A 165 7.96 9.48 19.10
N LEU A 166 7.21 8.89 18.17
CA LEU A 166 7.77 8.19 17.01
C LEU A 166 8.61 9.11 16.11
N ALA A 167 8.13 10.32 15.86
CA ALA A 167 8.90 11.33 15.12
C ALA A 167 10.20 11.69 15.85
N ALA A 168 10.13 11.90 17.19
CA ALA A 168 11.30 12.20 18.01
C ALA A 168 12.32 11.04 18.09
N MET A 169 11.89 9.78 17.94
CA MET A 169 12.77 8.61 17.83
C MET A 169 13.52 8.56 16.49
N GLY A 170 13.08 9.31 15.48
CA GLY A 170 13.63 9.29 14.12
C GLY A 170 13.01 8.22 13.22
N VAL A 171 11.79 7.76 13.52
CA VAL A 171 10.92 7.12 12.53
C VAL A 171 10.58 8.19 11.49
N HIS A 172 10.73 7.88 10.20
CA HIS A 172 10.46 8.87 9.15
C HIS A 172 9.08 8.69 8.52
N ARG A 173 8.58 7.44 8.45
CA ARG A 173 7.30 7.10 7.82
C ARG A 173 6.45 6.22 8.75
N TYR A 174 5.15 6.46 8.78
CA TYR A 174 4.20 5.63 9.53
C TYR A 174 3.17 4.99 8.61
N ASN A 175 3.03 3.66 8.71
CA ASN A 175 2.14 2.87 7.87
C ASN A 175 0.82 2.63 8.59
N HIS A 176 -0.28 3.17 8.04
CA HIS A 176 -1.62 2.98 8.58
C HIS A 176 -2.68 3.01 7.48
N ASN A 177 -3.00 1.83 6.93
CA ASN A 177 -3.92 1.71 5.80
C ASN A 177 -5.36 2.10 6.15
N LEU A 178 -6.11 2.64 5.18
CA LEU A 178 -7.59 2.68 5.25
C LEU A 178 -8.20 1.28 5.04
N GLU A 179 -7.46 0.39 4.43
CA GLU A 179 -7.80 -0.99 4.01
C GLU A 179 -8.83 -1.01 2.88
N THR A 180 -9.99 -0.40 3.09
CA THR A 180 -11.10 -0.37 2.13
C THR A 180 -11.86 0.95 2.18
N ALA A 181 -12.82 1.14 1.28
CA ALA A 181 -13.70 2.31 1.28
C ALA A 181 -14.50 2.45 2.59
N ARG A 182 -14.81 3.68 2.98
CA ARG A 182 -15.62 3.97 4.16
C ARG A 182 -16.96 3.23 4.14
N SER A 183 -17.60 3.17 2.96
CA SER A 183 -18.90 2.50 2.79
C SER A 183 -18.84 0.98 2.98
N TYR A 184 -17.67 0.36 2.73
CA TYR A 184 -17.47 -1.09 2.88
C TYR A 184 -16.80 -1.47 4.21
N PHE A 185 -16.17 -0.53 4.90
CA PHE A 185 -15.37 -0.77 6.10
C PHE A 185 -16.09 -1.58 7.19
N PRO A 186 -17.41 -1.35 7.49
CA PRO A 186 -18.11 -2.14 8.50
C PRO A 186 -18.26 -3.63 8.18
N GLN A 187 -18.03 -4.04 6.92
CA GLN A 187 -18.02 -5.45 6.50
C GLN A 187 -16.66 -6.11 6.73
N VAL A 188 -15.62 -5.30 6.97
CA VAL A 188 -14.22 -5.75 7.07
C VAL A 188 -13.73 -5.76 8.51
N VAL A 189 -14.16 -4.78 9.31
CA VAL A 189 -13.72 -4.59 10.71
C VAL A 189 -14.89 -4.09 11.55
N THR A 190 -15.05 -4.64 12.78
CA THR A 190 -16.07 -4.19 13.74
C THR A 190 -15.47 -3.63 15.04
N THR A 191 -14.22 -3.96 15.36
CA THR A 191 -13.54 -3.55 16.60
C THR A 191 -13.00 -2.12 16.61
N HIS A 192 -12.90 -1.49 15.45
CA HIS A 192 -12.59 -0.07 15.28
C HIS A 192 -13.26 0.48 14.01
N THR A 193 -13.26 1.79 13.86
CA THR A 193 -13.96 2.50 12.81
C THR A 193 -13.02 3.02 11.73
N PHE A 194 -13.57 3.31 10.54
CA PHE A 194 -12.86 4.03 9.49
C PHE A 194 -12.37 5.41 9.96
N ALA A 195 -13.17 6.10 10.81
CA ALA A 195 -12.80 7.40 11.34
C ALA A 195 -11.54 7.33 12.22
N GLU A 196 -11.41 6.32 13.09
CA GLU A 196 -10.20 6.14 13.93
C GLU A 196 -8.96 5.93 13.07
N ARG A 197 -9.06 5.22 11.93
CA ARG A 197 -7.93 5.10 10.97
C ARG A 197 -7.60 6.42 10.31
N TRP A 198 -8.61 7.11 9.82
CA TRP A 198 -8.47 8.43 9.19
C TRP A 198 -7.81 9.43 10.14
N ASP A 199 -8.29 9.49 11.37
CA ASP A 199 -7.75 10.39 12.41
C ASP A 199 -6.29 10.06 12.75
N THR A 200 -5.93 8.78 12.81
CA THR A 200 -4.53 8.35 12.97
C THR A 200 -3.65 8.86 11.82
N CYS A 201 -4.11 8.76 10.57
CA CYS A 201 -3.38 9.31 9.42
C CYS A 201 -3.16 10.83 9.54
N LEU A 202 -4.17 11.57 10.01
CA LEU A 202 -4.04 13.01 10.26
C LEU A 202 -3.05 13.32 11.40
N LEU A 203 -3.01 12.50 12.45
CA LEU A 203 -2.04 12.64 13.56
C LEU A 203 -0.61 12.42 13.06
N VAL A 204 -0.38 11.39 12.23
CA VAL A 204 0.92 11.10 11.61
C VAL A 204 1.46 12.32 10.88
N ARG A 205 0.64 12.94 10.03
CA ARG A 205 1.02 14.16 9.30
C ARG A 205 1.32 15.35 10.22
N ARG A 206 0.49 15.56 11.24
CA ARG A 206 0.70 16.64 12.23
C ARG A 206 1.99 16.48 13.02
N ALA A 207 2.43 15.23 13.24
CA ALA A 207 3.70 14.91 13.87
C ALA A 207 4.91 15.09 12.95
N GLY A 208 4.71 15.41 11.67
CA GLY A 208 5.78 15.59 10.67
C GLY A 208 6.35 14.28 10.12
N LEU A 209 5.67 13.17 10.32
CA LEU A 209 6.00 11.88 9.72
C LEU A 209 5.46 11.80 8.29
N GLU A 210 6.16 11.12 7.39
CA GLU A 210 5.57 10.70 6.11
C GLU A 210 4.45 9.68 6.38
N LEU A 211 3.38 9.81 5.60
CA LEU A 211 2.23 8.92 5.69
C LEU A 211 2.25 7.85 4.62
N CYS A 212 2.37 6.59 5.02
CA CYS A 212 2.08 5.45 4.18
C CYS A 212 0.67 4.95 4.51
N CYS A 213 -0.27 5.09 3.56
CA CYS A 213 -1.67 4.72 3.79
C CYS A 213 -2.27 4.14 2.52
N GLY A 214 -2.61 2.86 2.54
CA GLY A 214 -3.03 2.14 1.36
C GLY A 214 -4.29 1.31 1.53
N ALA A 215 -4.37 0.32 0.66
CA ALA A 215 -5.53 -0.49 0.38
C ALA A 215 -5.24 -1.98 0.44
N LEU A 216 -6.27 -2.74 0.78
CA LEU A 216 -6.40 -4.16 0.49
C LEU A 216 -7.63 -4.35 -0.39
N VAL A 217 -7.45 -4.87 -1.58
CA VAL A 217 -8.54 -5.11 -2.55
C VAL A 217 -8.78 -6.59 -2.79
N GLY A 218 -9.97 -6.92 -3.30
CA GLY A 218 -10.39 -8.31 -3.51
C GLY A 218 -11.09 -8.93 -2.30
N MET A 219 -11.58 -8.11 -1.36
CA MET A 219 -12.32 -8.54 -0.16
C MET A 219 -13.84 -8.67 -0.38
N GLY A 220 -14.31 -8.59 -1.63
CA GLY A 220 -15.72 -8.61 -1.98
C GLY A 220 -16.34 -7.21 -2.17
N GLU A 221 -15.55 -6.16 -2.07
CA GLU A 221 -15.95 -4.79 -2.38
C GLU A 221 -16.33 -4.63 -3.86
N THR A 222 -17.26 -3.75 -4.13
CA THR A 222 -17.68 -3.41 -5.50
C THR A 222 -16.64 -2.50 -6.20
N VAL A 223 -16.70 -2.44 -7.52
CA VAL A 223 -15.88 -1.52 -8.33
C VAL A 223 -16.13 -0.05 -7.92
N ALA A 224 -17.37 0.30 -7.54
CA ALA A 224 -17.69 1.65 -7.04
C ALA A 224 -16.98 1.93 -5.71
N GLN A 225 -16.92 0.97 -4.81
CA GLN A 225 -16.20 1.09 -3.55
C GLN A 225 -14.68 1.19 -3.74
N ARG A 226 -14.11 0.54 -4.76
CA ARG A 226 -12.69 0.78 -5.12
C ARG A 226 -12.45 2.21 -5.62
N ALA A 227 -13.40 2.77 -6.41
CA ALA A 227 -13.32 4.15 -6.83
C ALA A 227 -13.44 5.13 -5.64
N GLU A 228 -14.37 4.88 -4.72
CA GLU A 228 -14.51 5.62 -3.46
C GLU A 228 -13.20 5.60 -2.65
N LEU A 229 -12.59 4.43 -2.46
CA LEU A 229 -11.33 4.30 -1.73
C LEU A 229 -10.19 5.09 -2.38
N ALA A 230 -10.05 4.99 -3.71
CA ALA A 230 -9.01 5.72 -4.44
C ALA A 230 -9.22 7.24 -4.34
N ALA A 231 -10.48 7.72 -4.36
CA ALA A 231 -10.82 9.13 -4.14
C ALA A 231 -10.51 9.57 -2.71
N GLN A 232 -10.85 8.76 -1.70
CA GLN A 232 -10.55 9.02 -0.28
C GLN A 232 -9.03 9.08 -0.03
N LEU A 233 -8.25 8.18 -0.61
CA LEU A 233 -6.78 8.27 -0.56
C LEU A 233 -6.27 9.53 -1.26
N GLY A 234 -6.85 9.91 -2.39
CA GLY A 234 -6.55 11.17 -3.07
C GLY A 234 -6.86 12.41 -2.23
N GLU A 235 -7.93 12.39 -1.42
CA GLU A 235 -8.26 13.45 -0.45
C GLU A 235 -7.27 13.49 0.71
N LEU A 236 -6.95 12.33 1.28
CA LEU A 236 -5.97 12.18 2.37
C LEU A 236 -4.57 12.58 1.91
N GLY A 237 -4.20 12.31 0.66
CA GLY A 237 -2.94 12.64 0.02
C GLY A 237 -1.72 12.00 0.70
N PRO A 238 -1.63 10.69 0.87
CA PRO A 238 -0.49 10.05 1.48
C PRO A 238 0.76 10.18 0.59
N ASP A 239 1.94 10.12 1.23
CA ASP A 239 3.21 10.11 0.53
C ASP A 239 3.41 8.77 -0.20
N GLU A 240 2.85 7.70 0.37
CA GLU A 240 2.90 6.37 -0.19
C GLU A 240 1.58 5.61 -0.02
N VAL A 241 1.24 4.80 -1.04
CA VAL A 241 0.07 3.90 -1.04
C VAL A 241 0.51 2.46 -1.34
N PRO A 242 0.59 1.57 -0.35
CA PRO A 242 0.72 0.15 -0.59
C PRO A 242 -0.60 -0.43 -1.12
N LEU A 243 -0.52 -1.14 -2.23
CA LEU A 243 -1.61 -1.92 -2.80
C LEU A 243 -1.41 -3.39 -2.44
N ASN A 244 -2.25 -3.87 -1.54
CA ASN A 244 -2.36 -5.27 -1.18
C ASN A 244 -3.51 -5.92 -1.94
N PHE A 245 -3.34 -7.19 -2.27
CA PHE A 245 -4.40 -8.04 -2.84
C PHE A 245 -4.73 -9.14 -1.85
N LEU A 246 -6.01 -9.44 -1.67
CA LEU A 246 -6.41 -10.45 -0.70
C LEU A 246 -5.73 -11.80 -1.00
N ASN A 247 -5.01 -12.28 -0.02
CA ASN A 247 -4.55 -13.67 0.04
C ASN A 247 -5.46 -14.38 1.06
N PRO A 248 -6.50 -15.12 0.61
CA PRO A 248 -7.44 -15.78 1.51
C PRO A 248 -6.70 -16.75 2.45
N ARG A 249 -6.83 -16.56 3.76
CA ARG A 249 -6.12 -17.37 4.76
C ARG A 249 -7.11 -18.25 5.52
N PRO A 250 -6.91 -19.57 5.56
CA PRO A 250 -7.74 -20.46 6.34
C PRO A 250 -7.88 -19.99 7.80
N GLY A 251 -9.10 -20.07 8.34
CA GLY A 251 -9.40 -19.66 9.71
C GLY A 251 -9.67 -18.17 9.88
N THR A 252 -9.64 -17.36 8.82
CA THR A 252 -10.14 -15.98 8.81
C THR A 252 -11.53 -15.92 8.15
N PRO A 253 -12.38 -14.93 8.48
CA PRO A 253 -13.69 -14.78 7.83
C PRO A 253 -13.65 -14.66 6.30
N PHE A 254 -12.58 -14.09 5.74
CA PHE A 254 -12.39 -13.99 4.29
C PHE A 254 -11.54 -15.12 3.69
N GLY A 255 -11.32 -16.20 4.46
CA GLY A 255 -10.48 -17.32 4.06
C GLY A 255 -10.98 -18.12 2.86
N ASP A 256 -12.29 -18.06 2.57
CA ASP A 256 -12.93 -18.77 1.45
C ASP A 256 -13.28 -17.85 0.27
N LEU A 257 -12.93 -16.57 0.32
CA LEU A 257 -13.15 -15.66 -0.79
C LEU A 257 -12.29 -16.03 -2.01
N PRO A 258 -12.80 -15.87 -3.23
CA PRO A 258 -12.02 -16.12 -4.43
C PRO A 258 -10.89 -15.08 -4.56
N VAL A 259 -9.77 -15.53 -5.11
CA VAL A 259 -8.68 -14.63 -5.51
C VAL A 259 -9.15 -13.70 -6.63
N MET A 260 -8.83 -12.43 -6.51
CA MET A 260 -9.15 -11.40 -7.49
C MET A 260 -8.51 -11.73 -8.85
N ALA A 261 -9.24 -11.50 -9.94
CA ALA A 261 -8.69 -11.70 -11.29
C ALA A 261 -7.54 -10.70 -11.57
N ALA A 262 -6.46 -11.19 -12.19
CA ALA A 262 -5.28 -10.36 -12.51
C ALA A 262 -5.62 -9.09 -13.31
N ARG A 263 -6.57 -9.19 -14.26
CA ARG A 263 -7.02 -8.04 -15.06
C ARG A 263 -7.69 -6.96 -14.22
N ASP A 264 -8.47 -7.34 -13.21
CA ASP A 264 -9.10 -6.38 -12.30
C ASP A 264 -8.07 -5.74 -11.36
N ALA A 265 -7.06 -6.51 -10.94
CA ALA A 265 -5.93 -5.99 -10.19
C ALA A 265 -5.13 -4.96 -11.01
N LEU A 266 -4.84 -5.24 -12.27
CA LEU A 266 -4.15 -4.32 -13.18
C LEU A 266 -4.94 -3.03 -13.42
N ARG A 267 -6.28 -3.13 -13.66
CA ARG A 267 -7.14 -1.95 -13.73
C ARG A 267 -7.08 -1.12 -12.46
N THR A 268 -7.09 -1.80 -11.30
CA THR A 268 -7.03 -1.15 -9.99
C THR A 268 -5.70 -0.40 -9.82
N ILE A 269 -4.57 -1.02 -10.15
CA ILE A 269 -3.24 -0.38 -10.10
C ILE A 269 -3.24 0.90 -10.94
N ALA A 270 -3.66 0.81 -12.21
CA ALA A 270 -3.67 1.95 -13.10
C ALA A 270 -4.65 3.05 -12.66
N ALA A 271 -5.84 2.68 -12.17
CA ALA A 271 -6.82 3.63 -11.64
C ALA A 271 -6.27 4.38 -10.41
N PHE A 272 -5.57 3.68 -9.51
CA PHE A 272 -4.92 4.31 -8.36
C PHE A 272 -3.79 5.24 -8.79
N ARG A 273 -3.00 4.90 -9.82
CA ARG A 273 -2.00 5.82 -10.38
C ARG A 273 -2.64 7.09 -10.94
N LEU A 274 -3.77 6.97 -11.62
CA LEU A 274 -4.49 8.14 -12.16
C LEU A 274 -5.21 8.96 -11.09
N ALA A 275 -5.58 8.33 -9.96
CA ALA A 275 -6.11 9.02 -8.79
C ALA A 275 -5.01 9.69 -7.93
N LEU A 276 -3.78 9.20 -8.01
CA LEU A 276 -2.65 9.55 -7.14
C LEU A 276 -1.38 9.77 -8.00
N PRO A 277 -1.35 10.77 -8.89
CA PRO A 277 -0.31 10.87 -9.91
C PRO A 277 1.11 11.06 -9.36
N ARG A 278 1.26 11.63 -8.17
CA ARG A 278 2.56 11.99 -7.55
C ARG A 278 2.95 11.10 -6.38
N THR A 279 2.06 10.22 -5.94
CA THR A 279 2.24 9.36 -4.77
C THR A 279 3.07 8.13 -5.12
N ILE A 280 3.89 7.65 -4.21
CA ILE A 280 4.55 6.35 -4.34
C ILE A 280 3.48 5.25 -4.28
N LEU A 281 3.32 4.47 -5.36
CA LEU A 281 2.48 3.28 -5.36
C LEU A 281 3.34 2.04 -5.18
N ARG A 282 3.11 1.30 -4.09
CA ARG A 282 3.91 0.15 -3.70
C ARG A 282 3.17 -1.16 -3.92
N TYR A 283 3.84 -2.13 -4.52
CA TYR A 283 3.44 -3.51 -4.39
C TYR A 283 3.66 -4.01 -2.96
N ALA A 284 2.59 -4.55 -2.38
CA ALA A 284 2.61 -5.17 -1.05
C ALA A 284 2.11 -6.62 -1.12
N GLY A 285 1.47 -7.12 -0.08
CA GLY A 285 1.08 -8.53 0.01
C GLY A 285 0.06 -9.00 -1.03
N GLY A 286 0.13 -10.29 -1.39
CA GLY A 286 -0.85 -10.97 -2.24
C GLY A 286 -0.64 -10.84 -3.75
N ARG A 287 0.33 -10.06 -4.22
CA ARG A 287 0.59 -9.87 -5.65
C ARG A 287 0.96 -11.16 -6.37
N GLU A 288 1.71 -12.04 -5.69
CA GLU A 288 2.17 -13.32 -6.24
C GLU A 288 1.00 -14.22 -6.62
N LEU A 289 0.00 -14.27 -5.75
CA LEU A 289 -1.21 -15.08 -5.94
C LEU A 289 -2.15 -14.46 -6.99
N THR A 290 -2.31 -13.13 -6.95
CA THR A 290 -3.29 -12.41 -7.78
C THR A 290 -2.77 -12.11 -9.19
N LEU A 291 -1.51 -11.72 -9.31
CA LEU A 291 -0.92 -11.26 -10.56
C LEU A 291 -0.01 -12.31 -11.23
N GLY A 292 0.65 -13.14 -10.43
CA GLY A 292 1.74 -13.99 -10.94
C GLY A 292 2.88 -13.15 -11.53
N ASP A 293 3.79 -13.79 -12.25
CA ASP A 293 4.98 -13.10 -12.79
C ASP A 293 4.63 -12.09 -13.89
N LEU A 294 3.79 -12.49 -14.84
CA LEU A 294 3.39 -11.61 -15.95
C LEU A 294 2.62 -10.40 -15.47
N GLY A 295 1.63 -10.60 -14.59
CA GLY A 295 0.86 -9.48 -14.06
C GLY A 295 1.68 -8.57 -13.16
N THR A 296 2.66 -9.11 -12.40
CA THR A 296 3.60 -8.30 -11.61
C THR A 296 4.43 -7.38 -12.52
N ARG A 297 4.94 -7.91 -13.64
CA ARG A 297 5.61 -7.12 -14.68
C ARG A 297 4.71 -6.03 -15.26
N ASP A 298 3.49 -6.38 -15.64
CA ASP A 298 2.52 -5.45 -16.25
C ASP A 298 2.14 -4.33 -15.28
N GLY A 299 2.00 -4.60 -14.00
CA GLY A 299 1.68 -3.56 -13.03
C GLY A 299 2.84 -2.62 -12.71
N LEU A 300 4.10 -3.09 -12.74
CA LEU A 300 5.28 -2.21 -12.73
C LEU A 300 5.26 -1.26 -13.93
N LEU A 301 4.92 -1.77 -15.11
CA LEU A 301 4.70 -0.96 -16.31
C LEU A 301 3.33 -0.28 -16.34
N GLY A 302 2.49 -0.48 -15.35
CA GLY A 302 1.15 0.08 -15.19
C GLY A 302 1.01 1.12 -14.08
N GLY A 303 2.13 1.58 -13.46
CA GLY A 303 2.07 2.67 -12.51
C GLY A 303 2.72 2.41 -11.15
N ILE A 304 3.09 1.19 -10.81
CA ILE A 304 3.83 0.86 -9.57
C ILE A 304 5.26 1.42 -9.65
N ASN A 305 5.73 2.00 -8.55
CA ASN A 305 7.10 2.53 -8.42
C ASN A 305 7.73 2.23 -7.04
N ALA A 306 7.20 1.26 -6.29
CA ALA A 306 7.83 0.73 -5.10
C ALA A 306 7.47 -0.74 -4.89
N VAL A 307 8.34 -1.51 -4.23
CA VAL A 307 8.13 -2.93 -3.94
C VAL A 307 8.57 -3.27 -2.51
N ILE A 308 7.81 -4.15 -1.84
CA ILE A 308 8.28 -4.85 -0.66
C ILE A 308 8.99 -6.12 -1.14
N VAL A 309 10.23 -6.32 -0.69
CA VAL A 309 11.04 -7.49 -1.02
C VAL A 309 11.15 -8.44 0.17
N GLY A 310 11.35 -9.72 -0.13
CA GLY A 310 11.46 -10.77 0.88
C GLY A 310 10.12 -11.21 1.45
N ASN A 311 10.15 -11.83 2.63
CA ASN A 311 8.95 -12.37 3.25
C ASN A 311 8.05 -11.25 3.80
N TYR A 312 6.75 -11.45 3.64
CA TYR A 312 5.73 -10.66 4.34
C TYR A 312 5.59 -11.14 5.80
N LEU A 313 4.75 -10.46 6.58
CA LEU A 313 4.63 -10.69 8.02
C LEU A 313 4.29 -12.13 8.41
N THR A 314 3.39 -12.78 7.66
CA THR A 314 2.89 -14.14 7.94
C THR A 314 2.88 -15.05 6.71
N THR A 315 3.36 -14.57 5.58
CA THR A 315 3.43 -15.31 4.32
C THR A 315 4.81 -15.16 3.69
N LEU A 316 5.21 -16.16 2.93
CA LEU A 316 6.39 -16.06 2.10
C LEU A 316 6.11 -15.08 0.97
N GLY A 317 7.04 -14.18 0.71
CA GLY A 317 7.10 -13.36 -0.47
C GLY A 317 8.05 -13.95 -1.51
N ARG A 318 8.38 -13.15 -2.51
CA ARG A 318 9.39 -13.52 -3.51
C ARG A 318 10.80 -13.39 -2.94
N ASP A 319 11.73 -14.13 -3.50
CA ASP A 319 13.15 -13.89 -3.23
C ASP A 319 13.51 -12.44 -3.67
N PRO A 320 14.21 -11.67 -2.81
CA PRO A 320 14.61 -10.30 -3.17
C PRO A 320 15.38 -10.21 -4.49
N GLY A 321 16.22 -11.21 -4.80
CA GLY A 321 16.97 -11.27 -6.04
C GLY A 321 16.09 -11.37 -7.29
N GLU A 322 14.95 -12.07 -7.19
CA GLU A 322 14.00 -12.17 -8.31
C GLU A 322 13.33 -10.82 -8.61
N ASP A 323 12.95 -10.07 -7.57
CA ASP A 323 12.36 -8.74 -7.74
C ASP A 323 13.39 -7.75 -8.33
N LEU A 324 14.62 -7.78 -7.82
CA LEU A 324 15.71 -6.93 -8.34
C LEU A 324 16.06 -7.28 -9.79
N ALA A 325 16.09 -8.57 -10.14
CA ALA A 325 16.31 -9.03 -11.51
C ALA A 325 15.18 -8.55 -12.43
N LEU A 326 13.91 -8.64 -11.99
CA LEU A 326 12.77 -8.14 -12.75
C LEU A 326 12.88 -6.63 -13.00
N LEU A 327 13.24 -5.84 -11.99
CA LEU A 327 13.45 -4.39 -12.14
C LEU A 327 14.57 -4.09 -13.13
N ALA A 328 15.69 -4.84 -13.08
CA ALA A 328 16.80 -4.70 -14.00
C ALA A 328 16.39 -5.04 -15.45
N ASP A 329 15.63 -6.11 -15.66
CA ASP A 329 15.09 -6.51 -16.98
C ASP A 329 14.16 -5.43 -17.55
N LEU A 330 13.39 -4.76 -16.70
CA LEU A 330 12.50 -3.67 -17.06
C LEU A 330 13.24 -2.32 -17.21
N ARG A 331 14.54 -2.28 -16.93
CA ARG A 331 15.36 -1.06 -16.90
C ARG A 331 14.78 0.01 -15.96
N MET A 332 14.24 -0.43 -14.82
CA MET A 332 13.72 0.41 -13.76
C MET A 332 14.79 0.53 -12.67
N PRO A 333 15.50 1.68 -12.56
CA PRO A 333 16.54 1.83 -11.58
C PRO A 333 15.98 1.78 -10.16
N VAL A 334 16.69 1.11 -9.26
CA VAL A 334 16.37 1.12 -7.83
C VAL A 334 16.90 2.42 -7.22
N LYS A 335 16.08 3.09 -6.41
CA LYS A 335 16.46 4.28 -5.67
C LYS A 335 17.63 3.94 -4.73
N SER A 336 18.67 4.77 -4.70
CA SER A 336 19.81 4.54 -3.81
C SER A 336 19.51 5.01 -2.38
N LEU A 337 20.13 4.34 -1.38
CA LEU A 337 20.00 4.73 0.03
C LEU A 337 20.55 6.16 0.26
N ASP A 338 21.65 6.53 -0.42
CA ASP A 338 22.24 7.87 -0.29
C ASP A 338 21.32 8.99 -0.83
N ALA A 339 20.43 8.66 -1.76
CA ALA A 339 19.43 9.60 -2.26
C ALA A 339 18.17 9.66 -1.38
N ALA A 340 18.04 8.72 -0.43
CA ALA A 340 16.90 8.62 0.47
C ALA A 340 17.17 9.24 1.86
N LEU A 341 18.46 9.39 2.24
CA LEU A 341 18.91 10.01 3.50
C LEU A 341 19.19 11.51 3.31
#